data_ff254145c3bf59d5bd4878383565c7cb
#
_entry.id   ff254145c3bf59d5bd4878383565c7cb
#
_cell.length_a   1.000
_cell.length_b   1.000
_cell.length_c   1.000
_cell.angle_alpha   90.00
_cell.angle_beta   90.00
_cell.angle_gamma   90.00
#
_symmetry.space_group_name_H-M   'P 1'
#
loop_
_entity.id
_entity.type
_entity.pdbx_description
1 polymer ?
#
loop_
_entity_poly.entity_id
_entity_poly.type
_entity_poly.pdbx_seq_one_letter_code
_entity_poly.pdbx_strand_id
1 'polypeptide(L)'
;MPNVSAYSVGESCPHDSDYTEIKIQQHNKDLAMPTISHILKHAQQRGKLAGLPYAGALTPVEANLIWHQAPGARLVDVRSHAEWDLVGEIPGSVQLEWQAYPGWVPNPYFLQQLKQQVDMEALVMFICRSGGRSHQAALVAHNSGYTEVYNVLEGFEGCKSADGKRGQDSGWKTADLPWKHR
;
A
#
# COMPACT_ATOMS: atom_id res chain seq x y z
N MET A 1 14.67 -9.85 23.60
CA MET A 1 13.30 -9.77 23.08
C MET A 1 12.75 -8.40 23.42
N PRO A 2 12.57 -7.47 22.48
CA PRO A 2 11.93 -6.19 22.77
C PRO A 2 10.41 -6.39 22.79
N ASN A 3 9.82 -5.86 23.83
CA ASN A 3 8.41 -5.88 24.17
C ASN A 3 7.60 -5.10 23.13
N VAL A 4 6.78 -5.77 22.34
CA VAL A 4 5.80 -5.13 21.45
C VAL A 4 4.59 -4.73 22.27
N SER A 5 4.70 -3.57 22.93
CA SER A 5 3.54 -2.90 23.55
C SER A 5 2.51 -2.56 22.48
N ALA A 6 1.28 -3.01 22.72
CA ALA A 6 0.13 -2.87 21.86
C ALA A 6 -0.14 -1.41 21.45
N TYR A 7 0.15 -1.05 20.21
CA TYR A 7 -0.44 0.12 19.58
C TYR A 7 -1.82 -0.28 19.02
N SER A 8 -2.83 0.00 19.77
CA SER A 8 -4.19 0.09 19.27
C SER A 8 -4.27 1.34 18.39
N VAL A 9 -3.90 1.20 17.14
CA VAL A 9 -4.13 2.25 16.14
C VAL A 9 -5.60 2.14 15.74
N GLY A 10 -6.40 3.05 16.26
CA GLY A 10 -7.73 3.27 15.73
C GLY A 10 -7.66 3.44 14.21
N GLU A 11 -8.62 2.87 13.47
CA GLU A 11 -8.74 2.90 12.01
C GLU A 11 -9.05 4.35 11.52
N SER A 12 -8.22 5.33 11.84
CA SER A 12 -8.32 6.67 11.25
C SER A 12 -7.46 6.72 9.99
N CYS A 13 -8.14 6.77 8.85
CA CYS A 13 -7.49 7.22 7.63
C CYS A 13 -6.99 8.66 7.81
N PRO A 14 -5.85 9.03 7.21
CA PRO A 14 -5.43 10.42 7.20
C PRO A 14 -6.55 11.29 6.63
N HIS A 15 -6.96 12.33 7.36
CA HIS A 15 -8.04 13.22 6.95
C HIS A 15 -7.67 13.96 5.66
N ASP A 16 -8.64 14.06 4.75
CA ASP A 16 -8.57 14.62 3.39
C ASP A 16 -8.17 16.11 3.28
N SER A 17 -8.10 16.87 4.38
CA SER A 17 -7.89 18.30 4.32
C SER A 17 -6.51 18.73 3.79
N ASP A 18 -5.46 17.95 4.07
CA ASP A 18 -4.09 18.31 3.68
C ASP A 18 -3.72 17.85 2.26
N TYR A 19 -4.52 16.93 1.69
CA TYR A 19 -4.27 16.40 0.34
C TYR A 19 -5.05 17.15 -0.76
N THR A 20 -6.09 17.89 -0.40
CA THR A 20 -6.97 18.58 -1.37
C THR A 20 -6.31 19.84 -1.95
N GLU A 21 -5.53 20.58 -1.17
CA GLU A 21 -4.83 21.76 -1.68
C GLU A 21 -3.71 21.43 -2.67
N ILE A 22 -3.06 20.26 -2.53
CA ILE A 22 -2.02 19.80 -3.47
C ILE A 22 -2.63 19.40 -4.83
N LYS A 23 -3.87 18.93 -4.85
CA LYS A 23 -4.58 18.55 -6.10
C LYS A 23 -4.95 19.76 -6.98
N ILE A 24 -5.17 20.92 -6.41
CA ILE A 24 -5.70 22.09 -7.16
C ILE A 24 -4.58 22.88 -7.87
N GLN A 25 -3.37 22.91 -7.36
CA GLN A 25 -2.28 23.69 -7.97
C GLN A 25 -1.56 22.99 -9.15
N GLN A 26 -1.79 21.71 -9.39
CA GLN A 26 -1.13 20.95 -10.47
C GLN A 26 -1.94 20.78 -11.76
N HIS A 27 -3.13 21.36 -11.87
CA HIS A 27 -4.04 21.13 -13.00
C HIS A 27 -3.66 21.84 -14.31
N ASN A 28 -2.60 22.66 -14.35
CA ASN A 28 -2.30 23.53 -15.51
C ASN A 28 -0.87 23.48 -16.07
N LYS A 29 -0.06 22.47 -15.74
CA LYS A 29 1.23 22.28 -16.43
C LYS A 29 1.49 20.80 -16.70
N ASP A 30 1.56 20.48 -17.96
CA ASP A 30 1.99 19.23 -18.60
C ASP A 30 0.94 18.14 -18.80
N LEU A 31 0.46 18.08 -20.03
CA LEU A 31 -0.20 16.95 -20.68
C LEU A 31 0.72 15.71 -20.89
N ALA A 32 1.89 15.68 -20.25
CA ALA A 32 2.77 14.53 -20.25
C ALA A 32 2.45 13.62 -19.06
N MET A 33 2.28 12.33 -19.29
CA MET A 33 2.15 11.31 -18.24
C MET A 33 3.31 11.48 -17.24
N PRO A 34 3.05 11.52 -15.93
CA PRO A 34 4.10 11.72 -14.94
C PRO A 34 5.13 10.59 -15.04
N THR A 35 6.40 10.94 -15.10
CA THR A 35 7.49 9.96 -15.13
C THR A 35 7.57 9.21 -13.80
N ILE A 36 8.08 7.97 -13.82
CA ILE A 36 8.32 7.18 -12.60
C ILE A 36 9.11 7.98 -11.57
N SER A 37 10.15 8.70 -12.02
CA SER A 37 10.98 9.54 -11.14
C SER A 37 10.17 10.65 -10.44
N HIS A 38 9.21 11.27 -11.14
CA HIS A 38 8.31 12.26 -10.56
C HIS A 38 7.40 11.65 -9.51
N ILE A 39 6.79 10.49 -9.83
CA ILE A 39 5.91 9.77 -8.91
C ILE A 39 6.65 9.39 -7.62
N LEU A 40 7.85 8.82 -7.75
CA LEU A 40 8.67 8.42 -6.59
C LEU A 40 9.07 9.62 -5.73
N LYS A 41 9.43 10.75 -6.35
CA LYS A 41 9.74 11.98 -5.61
C LYS A 41 8.56 12.47 -4.77
N HIS A 42 7.35 12.45 -5.33
CA HIS A 42 6.13 12.82 -4.61
C HIS A 42 5.79 11.83 -3.49
N ALA A 43 5.95 10.52 -3.75
CA ALA A 43 5.75 9.48 -2.75
C ALA A 43 6.71 9.62 -1.57
N GLN A 44 7.98 9.92 -1.84
CA GLN A 44 9.00 10.17 -0.82
C GLN A 44 8.70 11.45 -0.01
N GLN A 45 8.23 12.50 -0.68
CA GLN A 45 7.82 13.73 0.00
C GLN A 45 6.64 13.48 0.95
N ARG A 46 5.62 12.74 0.51
CA ARG A 46 4.51 12.29 1.39
C ARG A 46 5.01 11.47 2.57
N GLY A 47 5.94 10.55 2.34
CA GLY A 47 6.56 9.77 3.40
C GLY A 47 7.26 10.64 4.45
N LYS A 48 8.05 11.63 4.02
CA LYS A 48 8.72 12.58 4.91
C LYS A 48 7.73 13.41 5.72
N LEU A 49 6.70 13.94 5.08
CA LEU A 49 5.66 14.73 5.77
C LEU A 49 4.88 13.91 6.79
N ALA A 50 4.63 12.63 6.50
CA ALA A 50 3.97 11.70 7.41
C ALA A 50 4.90 11.05 8.43
N GLY A 51 6.19 11.38 8.44
CA GLY A 51 7.17 10.81 9.38
C GLY A 51 7.39 9.31 9.19
N LEU A 52 7.22 8.78 7.97
CA LEU A 52 7.41 7.36 7.69
C LEU A 52 8.90 7.00 7.75
N PRO A 53 9.29 5.87 8.37
CA PRO A 53 10.69 5.45 8.44
C PRO A 53 11.21 4.81 7.13
N TYR A 54 10.32 4.42 6.23
CA TYR A 54 10.61 3.81 4.93
C TYR A 54 10.42 4.82 3.77
N ALA A 55 10.73 4.43 2.53
CA ALA A 55 10.90 5.33 1.39
C ALA A 55 9.71 6.27 1.12
N GLY A 56 8.46 5.80 1.24
CA GLY A 56 7.34 6.69 1.01
C GLY A 56 5.97 6.03 0.88
N ALA A 57 5.01 6.80 0.40
CA ALA A 57 3.62 6.37 0.25
C ALA A 57 3.09 6.73 -1.15
N LEU A 58 2.44 5.77 -1.80
CA LEU A 58 1.89 5.86 -3.15
C LEU A 58 0.36 5.81 -3.11
N THR A 59 -0.29 6.53 -4.00
CA THR A 59 -1.72 6.28 -4.29
C THR A 59 -1.86 4.97 -5.07
N PRO A 60 -3.06 4.35 -5.12
CA PRO A 60 -3.29 3.16 -5.95
C PRO A 60 -2.91 3.34 -7.42
N VAL A 61 -3.25 4.48 -8.02
CA VAL A 61 -2.92 4.80 -9.41
C VAL A 61 -1.40 4.89 -9.63
N GLU A 62 -0.69 5.57 -8.75
CA GLU A 62 0.77 5.68 -8.81
C GLU A 62 1.45 4.31 -8.64
N ALA A 63 0.96 3.50 -7.70
CA ALA A 63 1.49 2.16 -7.47
C ALA A 63 1.28 1.26 -8.70
N ASN A 64 0.12 1.33 -9.35
CA ASN A 64 -0.15 0.59 -10.57
C ASN A 64 0.77 1.02 -11.72
N LEU A 65 0.98 2.33 -11.91
CA LEU A 65 1.90 2.85 -12.94
C LEU A 65 3.35 2.37 -12.71
N ILE A 66 3.86 2.49 -11.48
CA ILE A 66 5.20 2.03 -11.13
C ILE A 66 5.32 0.52 -11.36
N TRP A 67 4.35 -0.26 -10.90
CA TRP A 67 4.39 -1.71 -11.02
C TRP A 67 4.51 -2.20 -12.46
N HIS A 68 3.81 -1.54 -13.40
CA HIS A 68 3.82 -1.91 -14.81
C HIS A 68 4.99 -1.31 -15.61
N GLN A 69 5.56 -0.20 -15.17
CA GLN A 69 6.56 0.54 -15.95
C GLN A 69 7.97 0.46 -15.37
N ALA A 70 8.13 0.19 -14.06
CA ALA A 70 9.45 0.07 -13.45
C ALA A 70 9.92 -1.40 -13.46
N PRO A 71 11.02 -1.72 -14.16
CA PRO A 71 11.55 -3.07 -14.18
C PRO A 71 11.86 -3.58 -12.76
N GLY A 72 11.39 -4.77 -12.43
CA GLY A 72 11.64 -5.38 -11.12
C GLY A 72 10.78 -4.88 -9.96
N ALA A 73 9.92 -3.87 -10.15
CA ALA A 73 8.98 -3.46 -9.12
C ALA A 73 8.01 -4.58 -8.73
N ARG A 74 7.67 -4.68 -7.45
CA ARG A 74 6.78 -5.71 -6.90
C ARG A 74 5.63 -5.08 -6.11
N LEU A 75 4.42 -5.50 -6.43
CA LEU A 75 3.23 -5.22 -5.62
C LEU A 75 2.93 -6.43 -4.74
N VAL A 76 2.97 -6.24 -3.43
CA VAL A 76 2.74 -7.29 -2.43
C VAL A 76 1.40 -7.03 -1.75
N ASP A 77 0.43 -7.89 -2.02
CA ASP A 77 -0.88 -7.85 -1.38
C ASP A 77 -0.82 -8.62 -0.05
N VAL A 78 -0.89 -7.88 1.04
CA VAL A 78 -0.77 -8.43 2.40
C VAL A 78 -2.12 -8.68 3.07
N ARG A 79 -3.19 -8.71 2.29
CA ARG A 79 -4.53 -9.11 2.76
C ARG A 79 -4.56 -10.60 3.10
N SER A 80 -5.64 -11.04 3.73
CA SER A 80 -5.84 -12.46 4.04
C SER A 80 -6.35 -13.25 2.82
N HIS A 81 -6.15 -14.57 2.87
CA HIS A 81 -6.67 -15.51 1.87
C HIS A 81 -8.18 -15.33 1.67
N ALA A 82 -8.91 -15.21 2.77
CA ALA A 82 -10.35 -14.98 2.73
C ALA A 82 -10.73 -13.67 2.00
N GLU A 83 -9.91 -12.61 2.12
CA GLU A 83 -10.15 -11.38 1.37
C GLU A 83 -9.90 -11.55 -0.12
N TRP A 84 -8.86 -12.31 -0.53
CA TRP A 84 -8.63 -12.60 -1.95
C TRP A 84 -9.75 -13.42 -2.56
N ASP A 85 -10.27 -14.39 -1.83
CA ASP A 85 -11.35 -15.28 -2.33
C ASP A 85 -12.71 -14.58 -2.38
N LEU A 86 -13.06 -13.79 -1.35
CA LEU A 86 -14.39 -13.22 -1.20
C LEU A 86 -14.54 -11.80 -1.75
N VAL A 87 -13.46 -11.01 -1.72
CA VAL A 87 -13.49 -9.59 -2.13
C VAL A 87 -12.85 -9.38 -3.49
N GLY A 88 -11.95 -10.27 -3.89
CA GLY A 88 -11.23 -10.24 -5.15
C GLY A 88 -9.72 -10.02 -4.97
N GLU A 89 -8.98 -10.22 -6.05
CA GLU A 89 -7.51 -10.17 -6.09
C GLU A 89 -6.99 -9.22 -7.16
N ILE A 90 -5.74 -8.78 -7.00
CA ILE A 90 -5.00 -8.02 -8.03
C ILE A 90 -4.16 -9.05 -8.83
N PRO A 91 -4.48 -9.30 -10.11
CA PRO A 91 -3.78 -10.31 -10.91
C PRO A 91 -2.28 -10.01 -11.02
N GLY A 92 -1.43 -10.99 -10.70
CA GLY A 92 0.02 -10.87 -10.77
C GLY A 92 0.70 -10.22 -9.55
N SER A 93 -0.05 -9.74 -8.56
CA SER A 93 0.54 -9.32 -7.29
C SER A 93 1.10 -10.52 -6.51
N VAL A 94 2.14 -10.28 -5.71
CA VAL A 94 2.62 -11.26 -4.74
C VAL A 94 1.64 -11.32 -3.58
N GLN A 95 0.99 -12.46 -3.38
CA GLN A 95 0.02 -12.65 -2.30
C GLN A 95 0.73 -13.24 -1.08
N LEU A 96 0.80 -12.44 0.00
CA LEU A 96 1.52 -12.81 1.20
C LEU A 96 0.81 -12.26 2.45
N GLU A 97 0.06 -13.11 3.13
CA GLU A 97 -0.71 -12.69 4.30
C GLU A 97 0.18 -12.06 5.39
N TRP A 98 -0.17 -10.85 5.82
CA TRP A 98 0.35 -10.23 7.03
C TRP A 98 -0.30 -10.82 8.29
N GLN A 99 -1.62 -11.06 8.19
CA GLN A 99 -2.45 -11.64 9.24
C GLN A 99 -3.46 -12.57 8.61
N ALA A 100 -3.61 -13.76 9.17
CA ALA A 100 -4.56 -14.76 8.72
C ALA A 100 -5.95 -14.56 9.33
N TYR A 101 -6.99 -14.81 8.54
CA TYR A 101 -8.36 -14.86 9.00
C TYR A 101 -8.80 -16.35 9.20
N PRO A 102 -9.62 -16.67 10.21
CA PRO A 102 -10.20 -15.80 11.24
C PRO A 102 -9.23 -15.43 12.37
N GLY A 103 -9.57 -14.36 13.10
CA GLY A 103 -8.86 -13.97 14.31
C GLY A 103 -7.69 -12.99 14.09
N TRP A 104 -7.36 -12.66 12.84
CA TRP A 104 -6.27 -11.72 12.49
C TRP A 104 -4.93 -12.12 13.14
N VAL A 105 -4.63 -13.41 13.10
CA VAL A 105 -3.39 -13.95 13.68
C VAL A 105 -2.20 -13.50 12.84
N PRO A 106 -1.19 -12.85 13.44
CA PRO A 106 0.00 -12.45 12.71
C PRO A 106 0.72 -13.64 12.08
N ASN A 107 1.22 -13.47 10.86
CA ASN A 107 2.02 -14.47 10.17
C ASN A 107 3.47 -14.42 10.70
N PRO A 108 3.92 -15.38 11.50
CA PRO A 108 5.27 -15.37 12.08
C PRO A 108 6.37 -15.57 11.04
N TYR A 109 6.01 -16.07 9.86
CA TYR A 109 6.94 -16.37 8.75
C TYR A 109 6.94 -15.29 7.67
N PHE A 110 6.25 -14.17 7.88
CA PHE A 110 6.07 -13.12 6.86
C PHE A 110 7.39 -12.70 6.19
N LEU A 111 8.40 -12.34 6.98
CA LEU A 111 9.70 -11.92 6.45
C LEU A 111 10.44 -13.03 5.70
N GLN A 112 10.37 -14.26 6.19
CA GLN A 112 10.99 -15.40 5.52
C GLN A 112 10.35 -15.62 4.13
N GLN A 113 9.03 -15.59 4.08
CA GLN A 113 8.27 -15.76 2.83
C GLN A 113 8.48 -14.58 1.87
N LEU A 114 8.57 -13.35 2.39
CA LEU A 114 8.86 -12.16 1.60
C LEU A 114 10.23 -12.30 0.91
N LYS A 115 11.27 -12.64 1.65
CA LYS A 115 12.63 -12.82 1.13
C LYS A 115 12.76 -13.95 0.08
N GLN A 116 11.86 -14.92 0.10
CA GLN A 116 11.82 -15.99 -0.90
C GLN A 116 11.18 -15.55 -2.23
N GLN A 117 10.33 -14.52 -2.20
CA GLN A 117 9.52 -14.11 -3.34
C GLN A 117 9.91 -12.76 -3.93
N VAL A 118 10.59 -11.94 -3.14
CA VAL A 118 10.90 -10.55 -3.49
C VAL A 118 12.34 -10.23 -3.13
N ASP A 119 13.12 -9.81 -4.11
CA ASP A 119 14.49 -9.34 -3.94
C ASP A 119 14.54 -8.15 -2.98
N MET A 120 15.57 -8.08 -2.13
CA MET A 120 15.77 -6.99 -1.18
C MET A 120 16.07 -5.65 -1.88
N GLU A 121 16.64 -5.70 -3.08
CA GLU A 121 16.94 -4.53 -3.93
C GLU A 121 15.73 -4.07 -4.78
N ALA A 122 14.63 -4.83 -4.78
CA ALA A 122 13.45 -4.48 -5.55
C ALA A 122 12.73 -3.28 -4.94
N LEU A 123 12.09 -2.47 -5.80
CA LEU A 123 11.08 -1.50 -5.37
C LEU A 123 9.82 -2.29 -4.95
N VAL A 124 9.50 -2.25 -3.67
CA VAL A 124 8.41 -3.03 -3.07
C VAL A 124 7.28 -2.12 -2.61
N MET A 125 6.09 -2.40 -3.08
CA MET A 125 4.87 -1.68 -2.71
C MET A 125 3.95 -2.64 -1.97
N PHE A 126 3.60 -2.32 -0.74
CA PHE A 126 2.66 -3.12 0.05
C PHE A 126 1.25 -2.55 -0.02
N ILE A 127 0.27 -3.42 -0.28
CA ILE A 127 -1.14 -3.07 -0.31
C ILE A 127 -1.93 -3.98 0.62
N CYS A 128 -2.89 -3.41 1.35
CA CYS A 128 -3.86 -4.18 2.12
C CYS A 128 -5.28 -3.67 1.85
N ARG A 129 -6.21 -3.85 2.76
CA ARG A 129 -7.60 -3.37 2.58
C ARG A 129 -7.71 -1.83 2.51
N SER A 130 -7.02 -1.11 3.44
CA SER A 130 -7.15 0.35 3.62
C SER A 130 -5.86 1.08 4.02
N GLY A 131 -4.69 0.45 3.86
CA GLY A 131 -3.38 1.07 4.11
C GLY A 131 -2.73 0.75 5.47
N GLY A 132 -3.47 0.33 6.50
CA GLY A 132 -2.92 0.14 7.86
C GLY A 132 -2.03 -1.10 8.01
N ARG A 133 -2.49 -2.28 7.59
CA ARG A 133 -1.68 -3.53 7.63
C ARG A 133 -0.46 -3.44 6.72
N SER A 134 -0.61 -2.84 5.56
CA SER A 134 0.48 -2.64 4.60
C SER A 134 1.53 -1.65 5.13
N HIS A 135 1.15 -0.66 5.92
CA HIS A 135 2.08 0.19 6.65
C HIS A 135 2.94 -0.64 7.63
N GLN A 136 2.32 -1.53 8.41
CA GLN A 136 3.06 -2.40 9.35
C GLN A 136 3.99 -3.37 8.60
N ALA A 137 3.53 -3.96 7.49
CA ALA A 137 4.35 -4.81 6.65
C ALA A 137 5.55 -4.05 6.04
N ALA A 138 5.32 -2.82 5.56
CA ALA A 138 6.36 -1.95 5.04
C ALA A 138 7.42 -1.61 6.10
N LEU A 139 6.99 -1.31 7.33
CA LEU A 139 7.89 -1.03 8.45
C LEU A 139 8.79 -2.24 8.76
N VAL A 140 8.21 -3.44 8.82
CA VAL A 140 8.96 -4.66 9.11
C VAL A 140 9.91 -5.01 7.96
N ALA A 141 9.51 -4.85 6.71
CA ALA A 141 10.37 -5.04 5.54
C ALA A 141 11.55 -4.06 5.55
N HIS A 142 11.30 -2.77 5.78
CA HIS A 142 12.34 -1.74 5.88
C HIS A 142 13.35 -2.07 6.98
N ASN A 143 12.90 -2.41 8.18
CA ASN A 143 13.76 -2.78 9.31
C ASN A 143 14.58 -4.06 9.05
N SER A 144 14.21 -4.83 8.03
CA SER A 144 14.89 -6.07 7.61
C SER A 144 15.83 -5.87 6.42
N GLY A 145 16.04 -4.62 5.98
CA GLY A 145 17.03 -4.25 4.98
C GLY A 145 16.48 -3.94 3.58
N TYR A 146 15.17 -3.99 3.35
CA TYR A 146 14.59 -3.46 2.11
C TYR A 146 14.69 -1.94 2.10
N THR A 147 15.25 -1.33 1.06
CA THR A 147 15.51 0.11 0.98
C THR A 147 14.41 0.87 0.25
N GLU A 148 13.89 0.33 -0.85
CA GLU A 148 12.86 0.94 -1.70
C GLU A 148 11.47 0.41 -1.34
N VAL A 149 10.98 0.76 -0.14
CA VAL A 149 9.71 0.28 0.41
C VAL A 149 8.67 1.38 0.38
N TYR A 150 7.50 1.06 -0.13
CA TYR A 150 6.37 1.99 -0.22
C TYR A 150 5.08 1.37 0.31
N ASN A 151 4.28 2.17 0.99
CA ASN A 151 2.90 1.81 1.36
C ASN A 151 1.93 2.33 0.31
N VAL A 152 0.99 1.49 -0.15
CA VAL A 152 -0.11 1.93 -0.99
C VAL A 152 -1.23 2.46 -0.10
N LEU A 153 -1.40 3.78 -0.14
CA LEU A 153 -2.45 4.49 0.58
C LEU A 153 -3.83 4.00 0.13
N GLU A 154 -4.84 4.13 0.98
CA GLU A 154 -6.22 3.73 0.68
C GLU A 154 -6.39 2.21 0.49
N GLY A 155 -5.35 1.49 0.07
CA GLY A 155 -5.38 0.05 -0.13
C GLY A 155 -6.32 -0.41 -1.25
N PHE A 156 -6.86 -1.62 -1.13
CA PHE A 156 -7.70 -2.26 -2.14
C PHE A 156 -9.15 -1.75 -2.14
N GLU A 157 -9.75 -1.61 -0.94
CA GLU A 157 -11.15 -1.24 -0.77
C GLU A 157 -11.36 0.21 -0.30
N GLY A 158 -10.30 0.90 0.09
CA GLY A 158 -10.38 2.25 0.60
C GLY A 158 -10.80 2.37 2.07
N CYS A 159 -10.98 3.61 2.48
CA CYS A 159 -11.50 3.96 3.80
C CYS A 159 -13.01 3.69 3.89
N LYS A 160 -13.53 3.67 5.12
CA LYS A 160 -14.98 3.66 5.32
C LYS A 160 -15.53 5.05 5.00
N SER A 161 -16.60 5.10 4.21
CA SER A 161 -17.41 6.28 4.02
C SER A 161 -18.14 6.69 5.31
N ALA A 162 -18.80 7.82 5.31
CA ALA A 162 -19.54 8.32 6.48
C ALA A 162 -20.64 7.37 6.96
N ASP A 163 -21.20 6.56 6.05
CA ASP A 163 -22.20 5.54 6.34
C ASP A 163 -21.59 4.13 6.61
N GLY A 164 -20.27 4.07 6.79
CA GLY A 164 -19.54 2.86 7.19
C GLY A 164 -19.22 1.86 6.08
N LYS A 165 -19.48 2.20 4.81
CA LYS A 165 -19.21 1.35 3.66
C LYS A 165 -17.79 1.55 3.13
N ARG A 166 -17.28 0.55 2.37
CA ARG A 166 -15.99 0.63 1.66
C ARG A 166 -16.20 0.51 0.15
N GLY A 167 -15.16 0.86 -0.62
CA GLY A 167 -15.17 0.74 -2.07
C GLY A 167 -16.07 1.77 -2.76
N GLN A 168 -16.31 2.91 -2.13
CA GLN A 168 -17.13 3.99 -2.68
C GLN A 168 -16.28 5.22 -3.02
N ASP A 169 -15.42 5.65 -2.11
CA ASP A 169 -14.77 6.96 -2.19
C ASP A 169 -13.27 6.86 -2.53
N SER A 170 -12.63 5.73 -2.26
CA SER A 170 -11.19 5.57 -2.40
C SER A 170 -10.76 4.11 -2.56
N GLY A 171 -9.49 3.89 -2.89
CA GLY A 171 -8.88 2.57 -3.02
C GLY A 171 -8.70 2.08 -4.45
N TRP A 172 -8.01 0.94 -4.58
CA TRP A 172 -7.68 0.31 -5.86
C TRP A 172 -8.91 0.04 -6.74
N LYS A 173 -9.98 -0.50 -6.13
CA LYS A 173 -11.23 -0.80 -6.84
C LYS A 173 -11.93 0.45 -7.35
N THR A 174 -12.00 1.49 -6.53
CA THR A 174 -12.65 2.76 -6.87
C THR A 174 -11.88 3.54 -7.94
N ALA A 175 -10.55 3.34 -8.01
CA ALA A 175 -9.71 3.91 -9.05
C ALA A 175 -9.80 3.15 -10.39
N ASP A 176 -10.73 2.19 -10.52
CA ASP A 176 -10.94 1.36 -11.72
C ASP A 176 -9.68 0.65 -12.21
N LEU A 177 -8.81 0.25 -11.28
CA LEU A 177 -7.57 -0.47 -11.57
C LEU A 177 -7.84 -1.98 -11.70
N PRO A 178 -6.97 -2.75 -12.39
CA PRO A 178 -7.21 -4.17 -12.66
C PRO A 178 -7.38 -5.01 -11.38
N TRP A 179 -8.48 -5.69 -11.28
CA TRP A 179 -8.76 -6.70 -10.26
C TRP A 179 -9.78 -7.72 -10.79
N LYS A 180 -9.88 -8.88 -10.14
CA LYS A 180 -10.87 -9.91 -10.51
C LYS A 180 -11.32 -10.69 -9.26
N HIS A 181 -12.48 -11.34 -9.34
CA HIS A 181 -12.83 -12.43 -8.43
C HIS A 181 -12.10 -13.72 -8.84
N ARG A 182 -11.83 -14.56 -7.87
CA ARG A 182 -11.37 -15.93 -8.09
C ARG A 182 -12.49 -16.82 -8.58
#